data_3aa5ee5d99f91ba06bc6a917f6bb20d1
#
_entry.id   3aa5ee5d99f91ba06bc6a917f6bb20d1
#
_cell.length_a   1.000
_cell.length_b   1.000
_cell.length_c   1.000
_cell.angle_alpha   90.00
_cell.angle_beta   90.00
_cell.angle_gamma   90.00
#
_symmetry.space_group_name_H-M   'P 1'
#
loop_
_entity.id
_entity.type
_entity.pdbx_description
1 polymer ?
#
loop_
_entity_poly.entity_id
_entity_poly.type
_entity_poly.pdbx_seq_one_letter_code
_entity_poly.pdbx_strand_id
1 'polypeptide(L)'
;MLNIPEYKEYGGETKIALMDNSSLAFMHELSQRSYPSDGILGVYDLILIPKWVMEEIEDSTYRSTYVEQLQAQGYPIRWIDETKYGAFVNDEDVNLYYIVEAAVSRVSELMRFLRRKVKTEDLIDLPSAEEWMNRLYDEWPIHGRTLSTGCALKKNAGEISLTILAEIFAWYHDEVGSLTIYTQDTDAHEFQTNAERILTGKTEFTPALDSPISVAFKSNDFILCQMYREGALTLDAVRQLRHDDRKLTYTRQQADKSIICRKEVITKEQFIDLIQDATVQILF
;
A
#
# COMPACT_ATOMS: atom_id res chain seq x y z
N MET A 1 16.24 2.02 13.64
CA MET A 1 15.95 1.38 12.34
C MET A 1 15.55 -0.05 12.62
N LEU A 2 14.42 -0.49 12.08
CA LEU A 2 13.92 -1.87 12.23
C LEU A 2 14.97 -2.88 11.80
N ASN A 3 15.13 -3.97 12.57
CA ASN A 3 16.09 -5.01 12.27
C ASN A 3 15.48 -6.08 11.35
N ILE A 4 15.05 -5.66 10.16
CA ILE A 4 14.58 -6.53 9.08
C ILE A 4 15.45 -6.33 7.84
N PRO A 5 15.63 -7.36 6.98
CA PRO A 5 16.51 -7.25 5.82
C PRO A 5 15.95 -6.31 4.74
N GLU A 6 16.88 -5.64 4.06
CA GLU A 6 16.59 -4.81 2.90
C GLU A 6 16.31 -5.67 1.66
N TYR A 7 15.32 -5.26 0.85
CA TYR A 7 15.03 -5.82 -0.46
C TYR A 7 15.77 -5.02 -1.54
N LYS A 8 16.69 -5.64 -2.24
CA LYS A 8 17.63 -4.95 -3.14
C LYS A 8 17.43 -5.25 -4.61
N GLU A 9 16.86 -6.40 -4.91
CA GLU A 9 16.65 -6.87 -6.28
C GLU A 9 15.44 -7.80 -6.33
N TYR A 10 14.77 -7.85 -7.47
CA TYR A 10 13.63 -8.74 -7.69
C TYR A 10 14.14 -10.19 -7.86
N GLY A 11 13.57 -11.08 -7.06
CA GLY A 11 13.99 -12.49 -7.00
C GLY A 11 13.04 -13.47 -7.71
N GLY A 12 12.03 -12.98 -8.46
CA GLY A 12 11.01 -13.80 -9.11
C GLY A 12 9.83 -14.17 -8.19
N GLU A 13 9.56 -13.36 -7.19
CA GLU A 13 8.43 -13.56 -6.27
C GLU A 13 7.10 -13.38 -7.00
N THR A 14 6.20 -14.36 -6.85
CA THR A 14 4.92 -14.38 -7.57
C THR A 14 3.76 -13.79 -6.79
N LYS A 15 3.87 -13.74 -5.45
CA LYS A 15 2.83 -13.23 -4.56
C LYS A 15 3.42 -12.19 -3.62
N ILE A 16 3.11 -10.93 -3.89
CA ILE A 16 3.69 -9.80 -3.18
C ILE A 16 2.62 -9.06 -2.40
N ALA A 17 2.91 -8.76 -1.12
CA ALA A 17 2.13 -7.85 -0.29
C ALA A 17 2.91 -6.56 -0.03
N LEU A 18 2.28 -5.42 -0.22
CA LEU A 18 2.76 -4.11 0.18
C LEU A 18 2.01 -3.67 1.43
N MET A 19 2.74 -3.34 2.50
CA MET A 19 2.14 -3.11 3.81
C MET A 19 2.19 -1.65 4.21
N ASP A 20 1.01 -1.11 4.55
CA ASP A 20 0.87 0.18 5.20
C ASP A 20 0.94 0.05 6.73
N ASN A 21 1.35 1.12 7.40
CA ASN A 21 1.40 1.24 8.84
C ASN A 21 0.05 0.95 9.54
N SER A 22 -1.06 1.38 8.96
CA SER A 22 -2.41 1.16 9.50
C SER A 22 -2.80 -0.32 9.57
N SER A 23 -2.45 -1.09 8.52
CA SER A 23 -2.73 -2.53 8.48
C SER A 23 -1.80 -3.33 9.37
N LEU A 24 -0.53 -2.93 9.50
CA LEU A 24 0.39 -3.53 10.47
C LEU A 24 -0.08 -3.33 11.92
N ALA A 25 -0.58 -2.13 12.25
CA ALA A 25 -1.15 -1.85 13.56
C ALA A 25 -2.36 -2.76 13.85
N PHE A 26 -3.22 -2.96 12.87
CA PHE A 26 -4.37 -3.86 12.99
C PHE A 26 -3.96 -5.32 13.14
N MET A 27 -3.01 -5.81 12.35
CA MET A 27 -2.51 -7.17 12.47
C MET A 27 -1.81 -7.42 13.81
N HIS A 28 -1.11 -6.42 14.35
CA HIS A 28 -0.59 -6.47 15.70
C HIS A 28 -1.71 -6.61 16.73
N GLU A 29 -2.82 -5.87 16.60
CA GLU A 29 -3.97 -6.01 17.49
C GLU A 29 -4.58 -7.42 17.42
N LEU A 30 -4.72 -8.00 16.22
CA LEU A 30 -5.15 -9.39 16.03
C LEU A 30 -4.23 -10.36 16.79
N SER A 31 -2.92 -10.21 16.64
CA SER A 31 -1.91 -11.04 17.32
C SER A 31 -2.02 -10.94 18.84
N GLN A 32 -2.21 -9.75 19.41
CA GLN A 32 -2.39 -9.53 20.84
C GLN A 32 -3.63 -10.26 21.41
N ARG A 33 -4.62 -10.51 20.59
CA ARG A 33 -5.84 -11.25 20.94
C ARG A 33 -5.77 -12.74 20.58
N SER A 34 -4.57 -13.24 20.26
CA SER A 34 -4.32 -14.63 19.87
C SER A 34 -5.00 -15.04 18.55
N TYR A 35 -5.25 -14.08 17.64
CA TYR A 35 -5.67 -14.36 16.28
C TYR A 35 -4.43 -14.34 15.38
N PRO A 36 -3.96 -15.50 14.88
CA PRO A 36 -2.71 -15.58 14.13
C PRO A 36 -2.83 -14.88 12.76
N SER A 37 -1.77 -14.22 12.37
CA SER A 37 -1.64 -13.63 11.02
C SER A 37 -1.28 -14.65 9.93
N ASP A 38 -1.07 -15.92 10.30
CA ASP A 38 -0.64 -16.99 9.38
C ASP A 38 -1.55 -17.13 8.16
N GLY A 39 -2.87 -17.09 8.36
CA GLY A 39 -3.84 -17.17 7.28
C GLY A 39 -3.85 -15.93 6.36
N ILE A 40 -3.30 -14.82 6.81
CA ILE A 40 -3.27 -13.54 6.07
C ILE A 40 -1.95 -13.39 5.34
N LEU A 41 -0.83 -13.54 6.05
CA LEU A 41 0.52 -13.23 5.57
C LEU A 41 1.26 -14.45 5.02
N GLY A 42 0.94 -15.65 5.46
CA GLY A 42 1.63 -16.88 5.07
C GLY A 42 1.45 -17.31 3.61
N VAL A 43 0.60 -16.60 2.85
CA VAL A 43 0.36 -16.89 1.43
C VAL A 43 1.29 -16.13 0.49
N TYR A 44 2.08 -15.18 1.02
CA TYR A 44 2.95 -14.31 0.22
C TYR A 44 4.39 -14.82 0.19
N ASP A 45 5.03 -14.68 -0.97
CA ASP A 45 6.45 -14.98 -1.17
C ASP A 45 7.32 -13.80 -0.71
N LEU A 46 6.72 -12.59 -0.68
CA LEU A 46 7.38 -11.36 -0.28
C LEU A 46 6.37 -10.40 0.37
N ILE A 47 6.78 -9.79 1.48
CA ILE A 47 6.03 -8.75 2.16
C ILE A 47 6.93 -7.52 2.25
N LEU A 48 6.59 -6.45 1.55
CA LEU A 48 7.40 -5.24 1.46
C LEU A 48 6.83 -4.09 2.28
N ILE A 49 7.73 -3.42 2.96
CA ILE A 49 7.45 -2.18 3.68
C ILE A 49 8.37 -1.10 3.09
N PRO A 50 7.83 -0.09 2.37
CA PRO A 50 8.61 1.04 1.92
C PRO A 50 9.24 1.81 3.09
N LYS A 51 10.41 2.38 2.91
CA LYS A 51 11.13 3.13 3.96
C LYS A 51 10.33 4.33 4.47
N TRP A 52 9.58 5.01 3.61
CA TRP A 52 8.74 6.13 4.03
C TRP A 52 7.58 5.68 4.93
N VAL A 53 7.10 4.44 4.79
CA VAL A 53 6.15 3.81 5.73
C VAL A 53 6.86 3.39 7.02
N MET A 54 8.11 2.94 6.94
CA MET A 54 8.87 2.52 8.13
C MET A 54 9.04 3.63 9.15
N GLU A 55 9.22 4.89 8.73
CA GLU A 55 9.31 6.03 9.66
C GLU A 55 8.08 6.15 10.55
N GLU A 56 6.89 5.84 10.02
CA GLU A 56 5.65 5.81 10.80
C GLU A 56 5.57 4.60 11.74
N ILE A 57 6.11 3.47 11.32
CA ILE A 57 6.16 2.25 12.15
C ILE A 57 7.12 2.47 13.32
N GLU A 58 8.27 3.07 13.07
CA GLU A 58 9.31 3.34 14.09
C GLU A 58 8.85 4.38 15.15
N ASP A 59 7.84 5.19 14.85
CA ASP A 59 7.18 6.07 15.82
C ASP A 59 6.47 5.30 16.96
N SER A 60 6.31 3.97 16.81
CA SER A 60 5.71 3.10 17.81
C SER A 60 6.56 1.86 18.07
N THR A 61 7.12 1.76 19.27
CA THR A 61 7.86 0.58 19.73
C THR A 61 7.06 -0.72 19.55
N TYR A 62 5.77 -0.69 19.80
CA TYR A 62 4.92 -1.88 19.66
C TYR A 62 4.85 -2.38 18.22
N ARG A 63 4.70 -1.48 17.24
CA ARG A 63 4.65 -1.85 15.83
C ARG A 63 6.01 -2.34 15.32
N SER A 64 7.09 -1.64 15.71
CA SER A 64 8.45 -2.06 15.39
C SER A 64 8.73 -3.47 15.88
N THR A 65 8.45 -3.74 17.18
CA THR A 65 8.63 -5.07 17.78
C THR A 65 7.79 -6.12 17.07
N TYR A 66 6.55 -5.80 16.68
CA TYR A 66 5.68 -6.75 15.97
C TYR A 66 6.24 -7.13 14.59
N VAL A 67 6.73 -6.17 13.82
CA VAL A 67 7.35 -6.44 12.52
C VAL A 67 8.59 -7.32 12.66
N GLU A 68 9.44 -7.06 13.66
CA GLU A 68 10.61 -7.89 13.96
C GLU A 68 10.21 -9.31 14.41
N GLN A 69 9.13 -9.44 15.17
CA GLN A 69 8.59 -10.75 15.57
C GLN A 69 8.09 -11.56 14.35
N LEU A 70 7.38 -10.93 13.44
CA LEU A 70 6.95 -11.59 12.20
C LEU A 70 8.14 -12.08 11.38
N GLN A 71 9.17 -11.26 11.23
CA GLN A 71 10.40 -11.66 10.55
C GLN A 71 11.10 -12.83 11.27
N ALA A 72 11.19 -12.80 12.61
CA ALA A 72 11.75 -13.88 13.41
C ALA A 72 10.94 -15.19 13.33
N GLN A 73 9.65 -15.10 13.08
CA GLN A 73 8.75 -16.25 12.83
C GLN A 73 8.88 -16.83 11.43
N GLY A 74 9.70 -16.22 10.56
CA GLY A 74 9.99 -16.70 9.22
C GLY A 74 9.11 -16.11 8.11
N TYR A 75 8.29 -15.09 8.40
CA TYR A 75 7.60 -14.36 7.33
C TYR A 75 8.60 -13.64 6.43
N PRO A 76 8.40 -13.62 5.10
CA PRO A 76 9.33 -13.03 4.14
C PRO A 76 9.23 -11.49 4.11
N ILE A 77 9.31 -10.86 5.29
CA ILE A 77 9.23 -9.41 5.44
C ILE A 77 10.57 -8.77 5.13
N ARG A 78 10.51 -7.74 4.27
CA ARG A 78 11.65 -6.91 3.90
C ARG A 78 11.24 -5.44 3.82
N TRP A 79 12.21 -4.56 3.97
CA TRP A 79 12.01 -3.16 3.67
C TRP A 79 12.70 -2.79 2.35
N ILE A 80 12.24 -1.72 1.71
CA ILE A 80 12.82 -1.23 0.46
C ILE A 80 13.02 0.30 0.54
N ASP A 81 14.20 0.77 0.09
CA ASP A 81 14.52 2.18 0.00
C ASP A 81 14.02 2.75 -1.33
N GLU A 82 13.20 3.79 -1.30
CA GLU A 82 12.65 4.45 -2.48
C GLU A 82 13.74 4.97 -3.42
N THR A 83 14.91 5.31 -2.88
CA THR A 83 16.05 5.75 -3.68
C THR A 83 16.63 4.66 -4.57
N LYS A 84 16.28 3.39 -4.33
CA LYS A 84 16.71 2.23 -5.10
C LYS A 84 15.66 1.75 -6.12
N TYR A 85 14.54 2.43 -6.24
CA TYR A 85 13.48 2.04 -7.18
C TYR A 85 13.94 1.99 -8.64
N GLY A 86 14.99 2.74 -9.03
CA GLY A 86 15.57 2.68 -10.37
C GLY A 86 15.97 1.26 -10.79
N ALA A 87 16.56 0.48 -9.88
CA ALA A 87 16.96 -0.90 -10.15
C ALA A 87 15.78 -1.85 -10.49
N PHE A 88 14.54 -1.49 -10.07
CA PHE A 88 13.34 -2.29 -10.33
C PHE A 88 12.59 -1.89 -11.61
N VAL A 89 13.06 -0.84 -12.29
CA VAL A 89 12.58 -0.39 -13.59
C VAL A 89 13.68 -0.48 -14.65
N ASN A 90 14.61 -1.45 -14.52
CA ASN A 90 15.72 -1.67 -15.44
C ASN A 90 16.65 -0.46 -15.60
N ASP A 91 16.80 0.35 -14.56
CA ASP A 91 17.53 1.63 -14.55
C ASP A 91 16.98 2.66 -15.56
N GLU A 92 15.70 2.56 -15.90
CA GLU A 92 15.01 3.50 -16.79
C GLU A 92 14.50 4.73 -16.02
N ASP A 93 15.39 5.64 -15.65
CA ASP A 93 15.08 6.82 -14.82
C ASP A 93 13.92 7.68 -15.36
N VAL A 94 13.73 7.76 -16.67
CA VAL A 94 12.62 8.50 -17.29
C VAL A 94 11.27 7.82 -16.99
N ASN A 95 11.21 6.52 -17.08
CA ASN A 95 9.99 5.76 -16.75
C ASN A 95 9.69 5.82 -15.25
N LEU A 96 10.71 5.71 -14.40
CA LEU A 96 10.54 5.94 -12.95
C LEU A 96 10.01 7.34 -12.66
N TYR A 97 10.53 8.36 -13.34
CA TYR A 97 10.01 9.74 -13.24
C TYR A 97 8.51 9.79 -13.57
N TYR A 98 8.07 9.14 -14.65
CA TYR A 98 6.65 9.09 -15.02
C TYR A 98 5.79 8.37 -13.99
N ILE A 99 6.28 7.27 -13.41
CA ILE A 99 5.59 6.56 -12.33
C ILE A 99 5.41 7.48 -11.11
N VAL A 100 6.48 8.15 -10.69
CA VAL A 100 6.43 9.08 -9.55
C VAL A 100 5.54 10.29 -9.86
N GLU A 101 5.63 10.88 -11.08
CA GLU A 101 4.74 11.96 -11.52
C GLU A 101 3.26 11.54 -11.44
N ALA A 102 2.93 10.32 -11.87
CA ALA A 102 1.59 9.78 -11.79
C ALA A 102 1.13 9.57 -10.34
N ALA A 103 1.97 8.98 -9.49
CA ALA A 103 1.68 8.72 -8.09
C ALA A 103 1.41 10.00 -7.30
N VAL A 104 2.19 11.07 -7.52
CA VAL A 104 2.00 12.36 -6.81
C VAL A 104 0.97 13.27 -7.46
N SER A 105 0.36 12.89 -8.57
CA SER A 105 -0.49 13.76 -9.40
C SER A 105 -1.70 14.36 -8.68
N ARG A 106 -2.18 13.71 -7.61
CA ARG A 106 -3.26 14.21 -6.75
C ARG A 106 -2.81 15.29 -5.76
N VAL A 107 -1.50 15.52 -5.63
CA VAL A 107 -0.90 16.46 -4.68
C VAL A 107 -0.21 17.58 -5.44
N SER A 108 -0.88 18.71 -5.60
CA SER A 108 -0.44 19.81 -6.47
C SER A 108 0.93 20.38 -6.09
N GLU A 109 1.27 20.38 -4.80
CA GLU A 109 2.55 20.85 -4.27
C GLU A 109 3.70 19.93 -4.71
N LEU A 110 3.50 18.61 -4.64
CA LEU A 110 4.49 17.63 -5.09
C LEU A 110 4.65 17.65 -6.60
N MET A 111 3.55 17.76 -7.36
CA MET A 111 3.60 17.96 -8.81
C MET A 111 4.39 19.20 -9.18
N ARG A 112 4.19 20.29 -8.43
CA ARG A 112 4.94 21.54 -8.65
C ARG A 112 6.42 21.36 -8.34
N PHE A 113 6.74 20.62 -7.28
CA PHE A 113 8.12 20.29 -6.93
C PHE A 113 8.80 19.51 -8.06
N LEU A 114 8.21 18.41 -8.51
CA LEU A 114 8.76 17.59 -9.60
C LEU A 114 9.03 18.44 -10.86
N ARG A 115 8.06 19.22 -11.29
CA ARG A 115 8.17 20.05 -12.50
C ARG A 115 9.22 21.16 -12.41
N ARG A 116 9.49 21.68 -11.22
CA ARG A 116 10.40 22.82 -11.05
C ARG A 116 11.80 22.43 -10.61
N LYS A 117 11.94 21.30 -9.95
CA LYS A 117 13.17 20.92 -9.25
C LYS A 117 13.83 19.67 -9.81
N VAL A 118 13.05 18.81 -10.46
CA VAL A 118 13.53 17.53 -11.00
C VAL A 118 13.52 17.55 -12.53
N LYS A 119 12.37 17.91 -13.13
CA LYS A 119 12.21 17.92 -14.58
C LYS A 119 13.17 18.90 -15.23
N THR A 120 13.99 18.41 -16.16
CA THR A 120 14.83 19.18 -17.06
C THR A 120 14.08 19.51 -18.36
N GLU A 121 14.67 20.34 -19.25
CA GLU A 121 14.08 20.62 -20.58
C GLU A 121 14.01 19.34 -21.40
N ASP A 122 15.05 18.51 -21.32
CA ASP A 122 15.07 17.16 -21.87
C ASP A 122 15.07 16.15 -20.71
N LEU A 123 14.12 15.20 -20.69
CA LEU A 123 14.04 14.18 -19.64
C LEU A 123 15.23 13.20 -19.67
N ILE A 124 15.99 13.16 -20.76
CA ILE A 124 17.22 12.36 -20.84
C ILE A 124 18.29 12.89 -19.86
N ASP A 125 18.24 14.18 -19.53
CA ASP A 125 19.19 14.83 -18.61
C ASP A 125 18.72 14.82 -17.14
N LEU A 126 17.82 13.92 -16.77
CA LEU A 126 17.40 13.78 -15.37
C LEU A 126 18.60 13.44 -14.47
N PRO A 127 18.66 14.02 -13.26
CA PRO A 127 19.57 13.50 -12.22
C PRO A 127 19.31 12.01 -11.96
N SER A 128 20.25 11.31 -11.34
CA SER A 128 20.01 9.91 -10.95
C SER A 128 18.76 9.76 -10.07
N ALA A 129 18.04 8.65 -10.20
CA ALA A 129 16.85 8.39 -9.40
C ALA A 129 17.14 8.51 -7.90
N GLU A 130 18.28 8.02 -7.43
CA GLU A 130 18.72 8.15 -6.05
C GLU A 130 18.80 9.61 -5.58
N GLU A 131 19.35 10.50 -6.41
CA GLU A 131 19.52 11.91 -6.06
C GLU A 131 18.19 12.65 -5.96
N TRP A 132 17.34 12.55 -6.98
CA TRP A 132 16.09 13.32 -6.98
C TRP A 132 15.01 12.73 -6.08
N MET A 133 15.02 11.41 -5.81
CA MET A 133 14.13 10.79 -4.81
C MET A 133 14.49 11.24 -3.38
N ASN A 134 15.78 11.26 -3.03
CA ASN A 134 16.24 11.84 -1.77
C ASN A 134 15.78 13.29 -1.64
N ARG A 135 16.02 14.08 -2.66
CA ARG A 135 15.65 15.50 -2.67
C ARG A 135 14.13 15.71 -2.56
N LEU A 136 13.32 14.89 -3.27
CA LEU A 136 11.86 14.90 -3.13
C LEU A 136 11.44 14.67 -1.68
N TYR A 137 12.06 13.72 -1.02
CA TYR A 137 11.74 13.38 0.35
C TYR A 137 12.23 14.44 1.35
N ASP A 138 13.44 14.95 1.20
CA ASP A 138 14.01 15.96 2.09
C ASP A 138 13.26 17.29 2.04
N GLU A 139 12.88 17.73 0.83
CA GLU A 139 12.14 18.97 0.58
C GLU A 139 10.60 18.76 0.58
N TRP A 140 10.09 17.68 1.22
CA TRP A 140 8.65 17.36 1.21
C TRP A 140 7.79 18.54 1.66
N PRO A 141 6.88 19.05 0.80
CA PRO A 141 6.23 20.34 1.04
C PRO A 141 5.04 20.29 1.99
N ILE A 142 4.55 19.09 2.34
CA ILE A 142 3.34 18.91 3.12
C ILE A 142 3.65 18.08 4.37
N HIS A 143 3.35 18.67 5.52
CA HIS A 143 3.62 18.04 6.80
C HIS A 143 2.31 17.67 7.51
N GLY A 144 2.33 16.52 8.18
CA GLY A 144 1.29 16.02 9.06
C GLY A 144 1.60 16.28 10.53
N ARG A 145 1.24 15.31 11.39
CA ARG A 145 1.54 15.38 12.84
C ARG A 145 3.04 15.30 13.10
N THR A 146 3.44 15.75 14.28
CA THR A 146 4.81 15.53 14.77
C THR A 146 4.94 14.11 15.32
N LEU A 147 5.99 13.41 14.91
CA LEU A 147 6.35 12.08 15.40
C LEU A 147 6.99 12.16 16.79
N SER A 148 7.11 11.04 17.50
CA SER A 148 7.79 10.93 18.79
C SER A 148 9.26 11.34 18.72
N THR A 149 9.88 11.23 17.56
CA THR A 149 11.24 11.70 17.26
C THR A 149 11.39 13.21 17.19
N GLY A 150 10.28 13.97 17.21
CA GLY A 150 10.26 15.41 17.01
C GLY A 150 10.22 15.86 15.54
N CYS A 151 10.33 14.92 14.59
CA CYS A 151 10.21 15.20 13.16
C CYS A 151 8.74 15.32 12.75
N ALA A 152 8.46 16.17 11.75
CA ALA A 152 7.13 16.23 11.18
C ALA A 152 6.92 15.07 10.18
N LEU A 153 5.82 14.33 10.35
CA LEU A 153 5.41 13.32 9.39
C LEU A 153 5.19 13.96 8.01
N LYS A 154 5.71 13.34 6.98
CA LYS A 154 5.49 13.76 5.59
C LYS A 154 4.13 13.22 5.13
N LYS A 155 3.15 14.13 5.02
CA LYS A 155 1.79 13.74 4.71
C LYS A 155 1.69 13.03 3.35
N ASN A 156 0.98 11.91 3.29
CA ASN A 156 0.76 11.04 2.13
C ASN A 156 2.05 10.37 1.60
N ALA A 157 3.17 10.43 2.30
CA ALA A 157 4.40 9.81 1.81
C ALA A 157 4.28 8.28 1.72
N GLY A 158 3.66 7.65 2.71
CA GLY A 158 3.41 6.22 2.73
C GLY A 158 2.54 5.77 1.56
N GLU A 159 1.39 6.42 1.35
CA GLU A 159 0.46 6.09 0.26
C GLU A 159 1.08 6.30 -1.12
N ILE A 160 1.87 7.36 -1.28
CA ILE A 160 2.60 7.63 -2.53
C ILE A 160 3.67 6.58 -2.76
N SER A 161 4.45 6.22 -1.74
CA SER A 161 5.48 5.19 -1.87
C SER A 161 4.89 3.82 -2.21
N LEU A 162 3.80 3.43 -1.55
CA LEU A 162 3.05 2.20 -1.89
C LEU A 162 2.55 2.22 -3.33
N THR A 163 2.04 3.37 -3.79
CA THR A 163 1.57 3.53 -5.18
C THR A 163 2.71 3.41 -6.18
N ILE A 164 3.85 4.08 -5.95
CA ILE A 164 5.03 3.98 -6.83
C ILE A 164 5.49 2.52 -6.94
N LEU A 165 5.63 1.86 -5.79
CA LEU A 165 6.11 0.47 -5.74
C LEU A 165 5.12 -0.50 -6.41
N ALA A 166 3.82 -0.27 -6.24
CA ALA A 166 2.80 -1.07 -6.90
C ALA A 166 2.84 -0.90 -8.43
N GLU A 167 3.00 0.33 -8.94
CA GLU A 167 3.14 0.57 -10.39
C GLU A 167 4.43 -0.04 -10.94
N ILE A 168 5.54 0.01 -10.20
CA ILE A 168 6.78 -0.66 -10.60
C ILE A 168 6.54 -2.16 -10.80
N PHE A 169 5.99 -2.86 -9.80
CA PHE A 169 5.71 -4.29 -9.94
C PHE A 169 4.67 -4.58 -11.01
N ALA A 170 3.65 -3.72 -11.15
CA ALA A 170 2.59 -3.93 -12.12
C ALA A 170 3.06 -3.79 -13.57
N TRP A 171 4.04 -2.95 -13.87
CA TRP A 171 4.48 -2.65 -15.23
C TRP A 171 5.80 -3.30 -15.65
N TYR A 172 6.58 -3.85 -14.69
CA TYR A 172 7.93 -4.33 -14.98
C TYR A 172 8.18 -5.81 -14.70
N HIS A 173 7.32 -6.48 -13.93
CA HIS A 173 7.58 -7.86 -13.45
C HIS A 173 6.42 -8.79 -13.79
N ASP A 174 6.52 -9.48 -14.92
CA ASP A 174 5.48 -10.37 -15.47
C ASP A 174 5.26 -11.66 -14.67
N GLU A 175 6.26 -12.09 -13.88
CA GLU A 175 6.12 -13.25 -12.99
C GLU A 175 5.22 -12.99 -11.78
N VAL A 176 4.93 -11.72 -11.47
CA VAL A 176 4.05 -11.36 -10.35
C VAL A 176 2.61 -11.75 -10.68
N GLY A 177 2.15 -12.84 -10.10
CA GLY A 177 0.77 -13.33 -10.28
C GLY A 177 -0.26 -12.70 -9.32
N SER A 178 0.21 -12.10 -8.22
CA SER A 178 -0.65 -11.43 -7.23
C SER A 178 0.10 -10.30 -6.52
N LEU A 179 -0.43 -9.09 -6.65
CA LEU A 179 0.07 -7.90 -5.96
C LEU A 179 -1.04 -7.31 -5.09
N THR A 180 -0.80 -7.21 -3.78
CA THR A 180 -1.81 -6.76 -2.82
C THR A 180 -1.28 -5.62 -1.97
N ILE A 181 -2.01 -4.52 -1.87
CA ILE A 181 -1.75 -3.44 -0.91
C ILE A 181 -2.66 -3.63 0.31
N TYR A 182 -2.06 -3.72 1.49
CA TYR A 182 -2.76 -3.73 2.77
C TYR A 182 -2.76 -2.34 3.36
N THR A 183 -3.91 -1.68 3.39
CA THR A 183 -4.09 -0.36 3.99
C THR A 183 -5.52 -0.15 4.44
N GLN A 184 -5.72 0.67 5.46
CA GLN A 184 -7.04 1.14 5.87
C GLN A 184 -7.40 2.48 5.21
N ASP A 185 -6.43 3.15 4.59
CA ASP A 185 -6.65 4.45 3.98
C ASP A 185 -7.29 4.34 2.60
N THR A 186 -8.52 4.85 2.47
CA THR A 186 -9.25 4.88 1.20
C THR A 186 -8.57 5.76 0.15
N ASP A 187 -7.73 6.72 0.56
CA ASP A 187 -7.01 7.58 -0.37
C ASP A 187 -5.91 6.81 -1.12
N ALA A 188 -5.30 5.78 -0.50
CA ALA A 188 -4.31 4.92 -1.15
C ALA A 188 -4.88 4.26 -2.43
N HIS A 189 -6.11 3.73 -2.37
CA HIS A 189 -6.79 3.19 -3.56
C HIS A 189 -7.01 4.27 -4.64
N GLU A 190 -7.35 5.49 -4.24
CA GLU A 190 -7.56 6.58 -5.18
C GLU A 190 -6.23 7.07 -5.80
N PHE A 191 -5.11 7.05 -5.05
CA PHE A 191 -3.78 7.31 -5.59
C PHE A 191 -3.41 6.29 -6.67
N GLN A 192 -3.56 4.99 -6.37
CA GLN A 192 -3.24 3.90 -7.28
C GLN A 192 -4.07 3.95 -8.56
N THR A 193 -5.41 4.02 -8.45
CA THR A 193 -6.30 4.07 -9.62
C THR A 193 -6.02 5.28 -10.52
N ASN A 194 -5.67 6.42 -9.91
CA ASN A 194 -5.35 7.61 -10.68
C ASN A 194 -3.97 7.50 -11.36
N ALA A 195 -2.98 6.90 -10.70
CA ALA A 195 -1.66 6.68 -11.26
C ALA A 195 -1.71 5.73 -12.46
N GLU A 196 -2.36 4.57 -12.32
CA GLU A 196 -2.57 3.61 -13.40
C GLU A 196 -3.27 4.24 -14.62
N ARG A 197 -4.34 5.02 -14.38
CA ARG A 197 -5.04 5.74 -15.45
C ARG A 197 -4.15 6.73 -16.19
N ILE A 198 -3.28 7.46 -15.49
CA ILE A 198 -2.35 8.41 -16.08
C ILE A 198 -1.29 7.68 -16.90
N LEU A 199 -0.69 6.62 -16.36
CA LEU A 199 0.36 5.84 -17.02
C LEU A 199 -0.19 5.15 -18.28
N THR A 200 -1.36 4.50 -18.20
CA THR A 200 -2.02 3.87 -19.36
C THR A 200 -2.29 4.87 -20.49
N GLY A 201 -2.58 6.13 -20.16
CA GLY A 201 -2.84 7.18 -21.16
C GLY A 201 -1.59 7.92 -21.67
N LYS A 202 -0.40 7.57 -21.17
CA LYS A 202 0.84 8.32 -21.47
C LYS A 202 1.67 7.61 -22.54
N THR A 203 1.71 8.19 -23.72
CA THR A 203 2.39 7.61 -24.90
C THR A 203 3.92 7.54 -24.76
N GLU A 204 4.51 8.40 -23.95
CA GLU A 204 5.95 8.44 -23.67
C GLU A 204 6.38 7.44 -22.60
N PHE A 205 5.44 6.86 -21.86
CA PHE A 205 5.70 5.80 -20.88
C PHE A 205 5.85 4.48 -21.61
N THR A 206 7.04 3.90 -21.58
CA THR A 206 7.41 2.68 -22.31
C THR A 206 7.88 1.60 -21.32
N PRO A 207 6.97 1.01 -20.50
CA PRO A 207 7.32 0.01 -19.52
C PRO A 207 7.67 -1.34 -20.17
N ALA A 208 8.13 -2.30 -19.36
CA ALA A 208 8.46 -3.64 -19.82
C ALA A 208 7.24 -4.45 -20.28
N LEU A 209 6.05 -4.19 -19.72
CA LEU A 209 4.80 -4.88 -20.06
C LEU A 209 3.85 -3.97 -20.85
N ASP A 210 3.13 -4.57 -21.81
CA ASP A 210 2.12 -3.86 -22.62
C ASP A 210 0.88 -3.42 -21.81
N SER A 211 0.64 -4.09 -20.69
CA SER A 211 -0.46 -3.77 -19.76
C SER A 211 -0.07 -4.12 -18.33
N PRO A 212 -0.54 -3.34 -17.33
CA PRO A 212 -0.21 -3.61 -15.94
C PRO A 212 -0.93 -4.84 -15.42
N ILE A 213 -0.31 -5.53 -14.47
CA ILE A 213 -1.01 -6.52 -13.65
C ILE A 213 -1.94 -5.81 -12.66
N SER A 214 -3.03 -6.48 -12.29
CA SER A 214 -4.00 -5.92 -11.36
C SER A 214 -3.45 -5.83 -9.94
N VAL A 215 -3.64 -4.67 -9.30
CA VAL A 215 -3.33 -4.43 -7.89
C VAL A 215 -4.59 -4.62 -7.05
N ALA A 216 -4.55 -5.56 -6.12
CA ALA A 216 -5.63 -5.78 -5.15
C ALA A 216 -5.43 -4.92 -3.90
N PHE A 217 -6.55 -4.50 -3.28
CA PHE A 217 -6.53 -3.81 -2.00
C PHE A 217 -7.23 -4.64 -0.93
N LYS A 218 -6.66 -4.66 0.27
CA LYS A 218 -7.28 -5.29 1.44
C LYS A 218 -7.26 -4.34 2.63
N SER A 219 -8.45 -3.88 3.02
CA SER A 219 -8.63 -3.09 4.24
C SER A 219 -8.74 -3.98 5.47
N ASN A 220 -8.65 -3.38 6.65
CA ASN A 220 -8.92 -4.08 7.90
C ASN A 220 -10.34 -4.66 7.95
N ASP A 221 -11.33 -3.98 7.34
CA ASP A 221 -12.71 -4.48 7.24
C ASP A 221 -12.81 -5.69 6.30
N PHE A 222 -12.05 -5.71 5.20
CA PHE A 222 -11.95 -6.89 4.35
C PHE A 222 -11.39 -8.07 5.14
N ILE A 223 -10.31 -7.88 5.89
CA ILE A 223 -9.68 -8.92 6.72
C ILE A 223 -10.68 -9.43 7.77
N LEU A 224 -11.37 -8.54 8.49
CA LEU A 224 -12.38 -8.94 9.48
C LEU A 224 -13.50 -9.78 8.87
N CYS A 225 -14.01 -9.37 7.70
CA CYS A 225 -15.04 -10.10 6.98
C CYS A 225 -14.55 -11.49 6.55
N GLN A 226 -13.34 -11.56 5.99
CA GLN A 226 -12.74 -12.81 5.55
C GLN A 226 -12.56 -13.77 6.74
N MET A 227 -11.91 -13.33 7.82
CA MET A 227 -11.67 -14.15 9.01
C MET A 227 -12.98 -14.63 9.67
N TYR A 228 -14.02 -13.78 9.68
CA TYR A 228 -15.34 -14.19 10.18
C TYR A 228 -15.96 -15.29 9.30
N ARG A 229 -15.92 -15.13 7.98
CA ARG A 229 -16.49 -16.13 7.05
C ARG A 229 -15.73 -17.45 7.03
N GLU A 230 -14.46 -17.43 7.32
CA GLU A 230 -13.62 -18.62 7.50
C GLU A 230 -13.79 -19.27 8.90
N GLY A 231 -14.57 -18.65 9.78
CA GLY A 231 -14.79 -19.15 11.14
C GLY A 231 -13.64 -18.90 12.11
N ALA A 232 -12.65 -18.10 11.71
CA ALA A 232 -11.53 -17.72 12.57
C ALA A 232 -11.91 -16.64 13.60
N LEU A 233 -12.95 -15.84 13.35
CA LEU A 233 -13.48 -14.84 14.26
C LEU A 233 -14.96 -15.06 14.53
N THR A 234 -15.40 -14.80 15.79
CA THR A 234 -16.80 -14.67 16.14
C THR A 234 -17.31 -13.24 15.87
N LEU A 235 -18.63 -13.03 15.79
CA LEU A 235 -19.20 -11.69 15.66
C LEU A 235 -18.81 -10.76 16.82
N ASP A 236 -18.72 -11.29 18.03
CA ASP A 236 -18.28 -10.51 19.19
C ASP A 236 -16.81 -10.09 19.08
N ALA A 237 -15.95 -10.95 18.55
CA ALA A 237 -14.55 -10.59 18.25
C ALA A 237 -14.48 -9.49 17.18
N VAL A 238 -15.24 -9.61 16.09
CA VAL A 238 -15.32 -8.57 15.05
C VAL A 238 -15.81 -7.25 15.65
N ARG A 239 -16.85 -7.28 16.49
CA ARG A 239 -17.37 -6.09 17.18
C ARG A 239 -16.34 -5.43 18.08
N GLN A 240 -15.45 -6.18 18.69
CA GLN A 240 -14.38 -5.65 19.54
C GLN A 240 -13.19 -5.10 18.73
N LEU A 241 -12.94 -5.63 17.55
CA LEU A 241 -11.82 -5.25 16.69
C LEU A 241 -12.14 -4.06 15.79
N ARG A 242 -13.41 -3.86 15.43
CA ARG A 242 -13.83 -2.70 14.65
C ARG A 242 -14.22 -1.55 15.58
N HIS A 243 -13.28 -0.60 15.75
CA HIS A 243 -13.44 0.45 16.76
C HIS A 243 -14.33 1.60 16.30
N ASP A 244 -14.21 2.02 15.03
CA ASP A 244 -14.78 3.26 14.53
C ASP A 244 -15.77 3.06 13.39
N ASP A 245 -16.70 4.01 13.26
CA ASP A 245 -17.49 4.19 12.06
C ASP A 245 -16.57 4.69 10.95
N ARG A 246 -16.61 4.02 9.80
CA ARG A 246 -15.71 4.36 8.70
C ARG A 246 -16.29 4.02 7.34
N LYS A 247 -15.73 4.66 6.33
CA LYS A 247 -16.11 4.47 4.94
C LYS A 247 -15.76 3.06 4.48
N LEU A 248 -16.70 2.40 3.84
CA LEU A 248 -16.59 1.06 3.32
C LEU A 248 -17.06 1.01 1.87
N THR A 249 -16.33 0.29 1.05
CA THR A 249 -16.75 -0.03 -0.32
C THR A 249 -17.11 -1.51 -0.37
N TYR A 250 -18.32 -1.82 -0.80
CA TYR A 250 -18.80 -3.18 -0.91
C TYR A 250 -19.75 -3.37 -2.09
N THR A 251 -19.88 -4.60 -2.55
CA THR A 251 -20.92 -4.98 -3.50
C THR A 251 -22.00 -5.79 -2.81
N ARG A 252 -23.22 -5.72 -3.35
CA ARG A 252 -24.35 -6.58 -2.95
C ARG A 252 -25.03 -7.14 -4.18
N GLN A 253 -25.21 -8.46 -4.24
CA GLN A 253 -26.00 -9.10 -5.27
C GLN A 253 -27.48 -8.97 -4.94
N GLN A 254 -28.27 -8.49 -5.91
CA GLN A 254 -29.71 -8.34 -5.79
C GLN A 254 -30.43 -9.64 -6.19
N ALA A 255 -31.74 -9.72 -5.91
CA ALA A 255 -32.57 -10.88 -6.26
C ALA A 255 -32.61 -11.16 -7.78
N ASP A 256 -32.48 -10.14 -8.61
CA ASP A 256 -32.37 -10.23 -10.08
C ASP A 256 -30.97 -10.58 -10.59
N LYS A 257 -30.03 -10.92 -9.68
CA LYS A 257 -28.60 -11.17 -9.91
C LYS A 257 -27.77 -9.96 -10.34
N SER A 258 -28.35 -8.76 -10.40
CA SER A 258 -27.56 -7.55 -10.59
C SER A 258 -26.65 -7.30 -9.38
N ILE A 259 -25.52 -6.64 -9.60
CA ILE A 259 -24.56 -6.28 -8.56
C ILE A 259 -24.55 -4.78 -8.41
N ILE A 260 -24.83 -4.31 -7.18
CA ILE A 260 -24.76 -2.90 -6.83
C ILE A 260 -23.50 -2.67 -6.01
N CYS A 261 -22.64 -1.72 -6.44
CA CYS A 261 -21.52 -1.23 -5.66
C CYS A 261 -21.96 -0.03 -4.82
N ARG A 262 -21.56 -0.03 -3.55
CA ARG A 262 -21.84 1.07 -2.62
C ARG A 262 -20.54 1.52 -1.93
N LYS A 263 -20.47 2.83 -1.67
CA LYS A 263 -19.38 3.46 -0.90
C LYS A 263 -20.05 4.42 0.09
N GLU A 264 -20.08 4.04 1.35
CA GLU A 264 -20.77 4.80 2.41
C GLU A 264 -20.09 4.62 3.77
N VAL A 265 -20.39 5.52 4.70
CA VAL A 265 -19.92 5.38 6.09
C VAL A 265 -20.81 4.38 6.78
N ILE A 266 -20.19 3.32 7.32
CA ILE A 266 -20.85 2.19 7.96
C ILE A 266 -20.51 2.19 9.45
N THR A 267 -21.55 2.17 10.29
CA THR A 267 -21.38 1.98 11.74
C THR A 267 -20.92 0.56 12.06
N LYS A 268 -20.46 0.36 13.28
CA LYS A 268 -20.06 -0.97 13.76
C LYS A 268 -21.19 -2.01 13.61
N GLU A 269 -22.41 -1.67 14.00
CA GLU A 269 -23.54 -2.59 13.96
C GLU A 269 -23.97 -2.89 12.52
N GLN A 270 -24.01 -1.86 11.65
CA GLN A 270 -24.27 -2.07 10.22
C GLN A 270 -23.20 -2.98 9.57
N PHE A 271 -21.95 -2.89 9.99
CA PHE A 271 -20.90 -3.77 9.50
C PHE A 271 -21.12 -5.22 9.91
N ILE A 272 -21.53 -5.46 11.17
CA ILE A 272 -21.90 -6.78 11.66
C ILE A 272 -23.03 -7.39 10.82
N ASP A 273 -24.05 -6.60 10.47
CA ASP A 273 -25.15 -7.05 9.62
C ASP A 273 -24.66 -7.37 8.19
N LEU A 274 -23.77 -6.52 7.65
CA LEU A 274 -23.22 -6.69 6.29
C LEU A 274 -22.40 -7.96 6.13
N ILE A 275 -21.53 -8.29 7.08
CA ILE A 275 -20.64 -9.47 6.95
C ILE A 275 -21.40 -10.80 7.09
N GLN A 276 -22.58 -10.79 7.71
CA GLN A 276 -23.48 -11.95 7.80
C GLN A 276 -24.29 -12.18 6.53
N ASP A 277 -24.43 -11.16 5.69
CA ASP A 277 -25.14 -11.26 4.43
C ASP A 277 -24.23 -11.89 3.36
N ALA A 278 -24.55 -13.12 2.96
CA ALA A 278 -23.77 -13.87 1.96
C ALA A 278 -23.80 -13.22 0.55
N THR A 279 -24.75 -12.31 0.29
CA THR A 279 -24.83 -11.56 -0.99
C THR A 279 -23.90 -10.36 -1.03
N VAL A 280 -23.31 -10.00 0.11
CA VAL A 280 -22.38 -8.86 0.24
C VAL A 280 -20.94 -9.33 0.06
N GLN A 281 -20.16 -8.59 -0.69
CA GLN A 281 -18.72 -8.71 -0.77
C GLN A 281 -18.07 -7.39 -0.40
N ILE A 282 -17.24 -7.40 0.63
CA ILE A 282 -16.42 -6.25 0.98
C ILE A 282 -15.29 -6.14 -0.04
N LEU A 283 -15.12 -4.96 -0.61
CA LEU A 283 -14.05 -4.68 -1.58
C LEU A 283 -12.91 -3.95 -0.88
N PHE A 284 -13.26 -2.89 -0.11
CA PHE A 284 -12.26 -2.07 0.57
C PHE A 284 -12.90 -1.28 1.72
#